data_ff4a68c1832a91144f3ec91f36ab697e
#
_entry.id   ff4a68c1832a91144f3ec91f36ab697e
#
_cell.length_a   1.000
_cell.length_b   1.000
_cell.length_c   1.000
_cell.angle_alpha   90.00
_cell.angle_beta   90.00
_cell.angle_gamma   90.00
#
_symmetry.space_group_name_H-M   'P 1'
#
loop_
_entity.id
_entity.type
_entity.pdbx_description
1 polymer ?
#
loop_
_entity_poly.entity_id
_entity_poly.type
_entity_poly.pdbx_seq_one_letter_code
_entity_poly.pdbx_strand_id
1 'polypeptide(L)'
;HKYLIEMFKNLNQIQNLPDFITKEHYSEVRECFNKDLNTYPDWYIGAVGFLASYNGRFFDGGYAGIVHTKAGTERNYYDEAKRNLLEQIPQLQNIQFQCGDYEELYSDRIDCLFYCDIPYKNTKQYGSSKNFDYDRFWNWAEKMSEKNIVLVSEHEAPSGYECIWQQEVKRTIDNNKRVKAVEKLFELRE
;
A
#
# COMPACT_ATOMS: atom_id res chain seq x y z
N HIS A 1 7.21 -1.97 2.62
CA HIS A 1 7.88 -2.56 1.43
C HIS A 1 9.13 -1.74 1.10
N LYS A 2 10.34 -2.33 1.22
CA LYS A 2 11.64 -1.67 1.05
C LYS A 2 11.69 -0.79 -0.22
N TYR A 3 11.37 -1.31 -1.37
CA TYR A 3 11.43 -0.60 -2.67
C TYR A 3 10.44 0.57 -2.77
N LEU A 4 9.29 0.51 -2.09
CA LEU A 4 8.36 1.64 -2.00
C LEU A 4 8.98 2.78 -1.20
N ILE A 5 9.59 2.46 -0.06
CA ILE A 5 10.29 3.43 0.78
C ILE A 5 11.43 4.10 0.00
N GLU A 6 12.24 3.30 -0.71
CA GLU A 6 13.35 3.86 -1.50
C GLU A 6 12.85 4.72 -2.67
N MET A 7 11.73 4.38 -3.29
CA MET A 7 11.07 5.23 -4.27
C MET A 7 10.65 6.57 -3.64
N PHE A 8 10.01 6.56 -2.47
CA PHE A 8 9.59 7.79 -1.79
C PHE A 8 10.75 8.64 -1.26
N LYS A 9 11.87 8.05 -0.89
CA LYS A 9 13.10 8.80 -0.55
C LYS A 9 13.74 9.49 -1.76
N ASN A 10 13.42 9.05 -2.96
CA ASN A 10 13.99 9.53 -4.22
C ASN A 10 12.96 10.19 -5.14
N LEU A 11 11.94 10.85 -4.58
CA LEU A 11 10.84 11.47 -5.35
C LEU A 11 11.32 12.48 -6.40
N ASN A 12 12.44 13.16 -6.16
CA ASN A 12 13.07 14.06 -7.11
C ASN A 12 13.57 13.38 -8.39
N GLN A 13 13.77 12.05 -8.36
CA GLN A 13 14.15 11.27 -9.54
C GLN A 13 12.94 10.85 -10.36
N ILE A 14 11.73 10.81 -9.77
CA ILE A 14 10.51 10.34 -10.45
C ILE A 14 10.18 11.22 -11.66
N GLN A 15 10.41 12.52 -11.59
CA GLN A 15 10.19 13.43 -12.71
C GLN A 15 11.06 13.11 -13.93
N ASN A 16 12.24 12.50 -13.73
CA ASN A 16 13.19 12.15 -14.76
C ASN A 16 12.94 10.75 -15.37
N LEU A 17 11.94 10.01 -14.85
CA LEU A 17 11.54 8.75 -15.44
C LEU A 17 10.99 8.98 -16.87
N PRO A 18 11.18 8.02 -17.80
CA PRO A 18 10.59 8.11 -19.14
C PRO A 18 9.06 8.22 -19.08
N ASP A 19 8.45 8.68 -20.17
CA ASP A 19 6.98 8.82 -20.24
C ASP A 19 6.27 7.48 -20.47
N PHE A 20 7.01 6.45 -20.82
CA PHE A 20 6.50 5.08 -20.87
C PHE A 20 7.60 4.08 -20.54
N ILE A 21 7.20 2.93 -20.01
CA ILE A 21 8.05 1.75 -19.81
C ILE A 21 7.56 0.67 -20.77
N THR A 22 8.46 0.09 -21.57
CA THR A 22 8.10 -1.04 -22.43
C THR A 22 7.87 -2.31 -21.62
N LYS A 23 7.13 -3.25 -22.18
CA LYS A 23 6.88 -4.55 -21.53
C LYS A 23 8.18 -5.34 -21.34
N GLU A 24 9.10 -5.22 -22.30
CA GLU A 24 10.43 -5.85 -22.26
C GLU A 24 11.24 -5.28 -21.11
N HIS A 25 11.31 -3.95 -20.99
CA HIS A 25 12.04 -3.30 -19.90
C HIS A 25 11.42 -3.59 -18.52
N TYR A 26 10.07 -3.56 -18.41
CA TYR A 26 9.39 -4.00 -17.19
C TYR A 26 9.78 -5.43 -16.81
N SER A 27 9.84 -6.34 -17.79
CA SER A 27 10.19 -7.75 -17.56
C SER A 27 11.65 -7.90 -17.14
N GLU A 28 12.56 -7.13 -17.73
CA GLU A 28 13.97 -7.08 -17.36
C GLU A 28 14.16 -6.61 -15.91
N VAL A 29 13.54 -5.49 -15.51
CA VAL A 29 13.63 -4.97 -14.13
C VAL A 29 13.03 -5.97 -13.13
N ARG A 30 11.89 -6.60 -13.47
CA ARG A 30 11.29 -7.66 -12.67
C ARG A 30 12.21 -8.88 -12.52
N GLU A 31 12.92 -9.27 -13.56
CA GLU A 31 13.87 -10.37 -13.52
C GLU A 31 15.06 -10.03 -12.61
N CYS A 32 15.60 -8.81 -12.72
CA CYS A 32 16.65 -8.32 -11.82
C CYS A 32 16.19 -8.36 -10.35
N PHE A 33 14.97 -7.91 -10.07
CA PHE A 33 14.37 -8.02 -8.74
C PHE A 33 14.26 -9.47 -8.26
N ASN A 34 13.74 -10.38 -9.09
CA ASN A 34 13.53 -11.79 -8.71
C ASN A 34 14.83 -12.54 -8.48
N LYS A 35 15.92 -12.13 -9.14
CA LYS A 35 17.26 -12.75 -9.02
C LYS A 35 18.18 -12.01 -8.05
N ASP A 36 17.67 -10.98 -7.36
CA ASP A 36 18.44 -10.12 -6.45
C ASP A 36 19.70 -9.52 -7.10
N LEU A 37 19.57 -9.08 -8.34
CA LEU A 37 20.66 -8.48 -9.10
C LEU A 37 20.74 -6.97 -8.83
N ASN A 38 21.93 -6.46 -8.55
CA ASN A 38 22.18 -5.02 -8.30
C ASN A 38 22.31 -4.19 -9.61
N THR A 39 21.55 -4.53 -10.66
CA THR A 39 21.62 -3.84 -11.96
C THR A 39 20.95 -2.46 -11.90
N TYR A 40 19.87 -2.33 -11.13
CA TYR A 40 19.10 -1.11 -10.97
C TYR A 40 19.07 -0.67 -9.51
N PRO A 41 19.08 0.64 -9.21
CA PRO A 41 18.93 1.11 -7.83
C PRO A 41 17.53 0.77 -7.29
N ASP A 42 17.43 0.53 -5.98
CA ASP A 42 16.19 0.10 -5.31
C ASP A 42 15.00 1.05 -5.58
N TRP A 43 15.25 2.36 -5.64
CA TRP A 43 14.20 3.34 -5.95
C TRP A 43 13.63 3.15 -7.36
N TYR A 44 14.47 2.80 -8.34
CA TYR A 44 14.04 2.57 -9.72
C TYR A 44 13.26 1.27 -9.86
N ILE A 45 13.70 0.20 -9.19
CA ILE A 45 12.96 -1.06 -9.08
C ILE A 45 11.58 -0.77 -8.46
N GLY A 46 11.52 0.06 -7.41
CA GLY A 46 10.28 0.54 -6.80
C GLY A 46 9.38 1.26 -7.80
N ALA A 47 9.93 2.24 -8.50
CA ALA A 47 9.19 3.04 -9.48
C ALA A 47 8.60 2.17 -10.61
N VAL A 48 9.41 1.33 -11.25
CA VAL A 48 8.93 0.42 -12.30
C VAL A 48 7.92 -0.59 -11.73
N GLY A 49 8.23 -1.18 -10.57
CA GLY A 49 7.38 -2.20 -9.95
C GLY A 49 6.00 -1.68 -9.53
N PHE A 50 5.90 -0.46 -9.02
CA PHE A 50 4.60 0.11 -8.60
C PHE A 50 3.90 0.85 -9.75
N LEU A 51 4.60 1.69 -10.52
CA LEU A 51 3.96 2.53 -11.52
C LEU A 51 3.61 1.79 -12.81
N ALA A 52 4.41 0.78 -13.20
CA ALA A 52 4.18 0.00 -14.41
C ALA A 52 3.48 -1.35 -14.17
N SER A 53 2.99 -1.61 -12.96
CA SER A 53 2.17 -2.80 -12.66
C SER A 53 0.69 -2.46 -12.55
N TYR A 54 -0.15 -3.37 -13.03
CA TYR A 54 -1.61 -3.21 -12.94
C TYR A 54 -2.05 -3.01 -11.48
N ASN A 55 -2.85 -1.96 -11.24
CA ASN A 55 -3.31 -1.53 -9.91
C ASN A 55 -2.18 -1.29 -8.89
N GLY A 56 -0.98 -0.91 -9.31
CA GLY A 56 0.14 -0.67 -8.41
C GLY A 56 0.63 -1.90 -7.64
N ARG A 57 0.33 -3.10 -8.12
CA ARG A 57 0.66 -4.36 -7.44
C ARG A 57 2.07 -4.80 -7.80
N PHE A 58 3.04 -4.26 -7.14
CA PHE A 58 4.48 -4.47 -7.32
C PHE A 58 4.83 -5.83 -7.96
N PHE A 59 5.05 -5.83 -9.28
CA PHE A 59 5.34 -7.00 -10.13
C PHE A 59 4.34 -8.19 -10.07
N ASP A 60 3.31 -8.14 -9.21
CA ASP A 60 2.30 -9.20 -9.06
C ASP A 60 1.04 -8.95 -9.92
N GLY A 61 0.79 -7.70 -10.31
CA GLY A 61 -0.37 -7.33 -11.14
C GLY A 61 -0.19 -7.56 -12.65
N GLY A 62 1.02 -7.89 -13.09
CA GLY A 62 1.40 -7.87 -14.50
C GLY A 62 1.65 -6.45 -15.04
N TYR A 63 2.20 -6.37 -16.24
CA TYR A 63 2.53 -5.10 -16.88
C TYR A 63 1.30 -4.26 -17.21
N ALA A 64 1.32 -3.00 -16.81
CA ALA A 64 0.30 -1.99 -17.09
C ALA A 64 0.94 -0.83 -17.88
N GLY A 65 1.01 -0.97 -19.17
CA GLY A 65 1.49 0.05 -20.07
C GLY A 65 0.39 0.67 -20.91
N ILE A 66 0.64 0.81 -22.19
CA ILE A 66 -0.31 1.36 -23.15
C ILE A 66 -1.34 0.28 -23.55
N VAL A 67 -2.62 0.63 -23.44
CA VAL A 67 -3.73 -0.23 -23.86
C VAL A 67 -4.72 0.54 -24.73
N HIS A 68 -5.33 -0.15 -25.70
CA HIS A 68 -6.47 0.38 -26.42
C HIS A 68 -7.76 0.04 -25.68
N THR A 69 -8.52 1.08 -25.32
CA THR A 69 -9.80 0.91 -24.63
C THR A 69 -10.88 0.41 -25.59
N LYS A 70 -11.98 -0.12 -25.07
CA LYS A 70 -13.15 -0.50 -25.87
C LYS A 70 -13.76 0.66 -26.65
N ALA A 71 -13.51 1.90 -26.22
CA ALA A 71 -13.96 3.13 -26.87
C ALA A 71 -13.00 3.58 -28.00
N GLY A 72 -11.94 2.81 -28.32
CA GLY A 72 -10.96 3.12 -29.37
C GLY A 72 -9.94 4.18 -28.97
N THR A 73 -9.86 4.57 -27.69
CA THR A 73 -8.85 5.50 -27.19
C THR A 73 -7.64 4.75 -26.65
N GLU A 74 -6.45 5.32 -26.81
CA GLU A 74 -5.24 4.83 -26.19
C GLU A 74 -5.15 5.36 -24.75
N ARG A 75 -4.75 4.51 -23.82
CA ARG A 75 -4.53 4.84 -22.43
C ARG A 75 -3.19 4.31 -21.96
N ASN A 76 -2.37 5.20 -21.41
CA ASN A 76 -1.08 4.86 -20.82
C ASN A 76 -1.21 4.84 -19.30
N TYR A 77 -1.38 3.65 -18.70
CA TYR A 77 -1.55 3.49 -17.26
C TYR A 77 -0.30 3.88 -16.47
N TYR A 78 0.90 3.63 -17.03
CA TYR A 78 2.14 4.02 -16.38
C TYR A 78 2.25 5.55 -16.28
N ASP A 79 2.00 6.28 -17.39
CA ASP A 79 2.05 7.73 -17.39
C ASP A 79 1.01 8.35 -16.45
N GLU A 80 -0.21 7.80 -16.40
CA GLU A 80 -1.22 8.22 -15.42
C GLU A 80 -0.74 8.04 -13.98
N ALA A 81 -0.16 6.87 -13.65
CA ALA A 81 0.36 6.60 -12.32
C ALA A 81 1.54 7.53 -11.96
N LYS A 82 2.46 7.79 -12.91
CA LYS A 82 3.57 8.74 -12.77
C LYS A 82 3.04 10.15 -12.49
N ARG A 83 2.11 10.65 -13.30
CA ARG A 83 1.51 11.99 -13.13
C ARG A 83 0.80 12.13 -11.78
N ASN A 84 -0.03 11.15 -11.40
CA ASN A 84 -0.71 11.16 -10.11
C ASN A 84 0.28 11.21 -8.94
N LEU A 85 1.40 10.47 -9.03
CA LEU A 85 2.45 10.53 -8.01
C LEU A 85 3.11 11.90 -7.98
N LEU A 86 3.44 12.49 -9.14
CA LEU A 86 4.05 13.82 -9.22
C LEU A 86 3.16 14.90 -8.61
N GLU A 87 1.83 14.83 -8.80
CA GLU A 87 0.86 15.73 -8.18
C GLU A 87 0.79 15.59 -6.65
N GLN A 88 1.07 14.39 -6.12
CA GLN A 88 1.07 14.10 -4.68
C GLN A 88 2.37 14.50 -3.98
N ILE A 89 3.51 14.57 -4.70
CA ILE A 89 4.84 14.84 -4.13
C ILE A 89 4.86 16.05 -3.18
N PRO A 90 4.25 17.22 -3.50
CA PRO A 90 4.25 18.36 -2.60
C PRO A 90 3.62 18.08 -1.23
N GLN A 91 2.63 17.18 -1.18
CA GLN A 91 1.94 16.78 0.07
C GLN A 91 2.75 15.78 0.89
N LEU A 92 3.73 15.10 0.28
CA LEU A 92 4.54 14.05 0.90
C LEU A 92 5.84 14.58 1.53
N GLN A 93 6.18 15.85 1.35
CA GLN A 93 7.49 16.41 1.74
C GLN A 93 7.80 16.31 3.25
N ASN A 94 6.77 16.35 4.11
CA ASN A 94 6.92 16.27 5.57
C ASN A 94 6.58 14.89 6.14
N ILE A 95 6.41 13.88 5.28
CA ILE A 95 6.07 12.53 5.69
C ILE A 95 7.35 11.71 5.82
N GLN A 96 7.50 11.04 6.96
CA GLN A 96 8.57 10.07 7.17
C GLN A 96 8.07 8.67 6.81
N PHE A 97 8.78 8.03 5.87
CA PHE A 97 8.48 6.66 5.46
C PHE A 97 9.44 5.70 6.15
N GLN A 98 8.90 4.70 6.85
CA GLN A 98 9.67 3.68 7.55
C GLN A 98 9.18 2.28 7.17
N CYS A 99 10.04 1.29 7.26
CA CYS A 99 9.71 -0.11 7.05
C CYS A 99 10.36 -0.92 8.16
N GLY A 100 9.55 -1.65 8.92
CA GLY A 100 10.00 -2.46 10.04
C GLY A 100 8.81 -3.05 10.79
N ASP A 101 9.11 -3.72 11.88
CA ASP A 101 8.09 -4.20 12.80
C ASP A 101 7.49 -3.04 13.59
N TYR A 102 6.16 -2.98 13.70
CA TYR A 102 5.46 -1.88 14.35
C TYR A 102 5.78 -1.77 15.85
N GLU A 103 6.03 -2.88 16.54
CA GLU A 103 6.42 -2.86 17.95
C GLU A 103 7.81 -2.23 18.12
N GLU A 104 8.77 -2.56 17.25
CA GLU A 104 10.12 -1.99 17.31
C GLU A 104 10.14 -0.50 16.97
N LEU A 105 9.28 -0.07 16.01
CA LEU A 105 9.29 1.30 15.51
C LEU A 105 8.51 2.26 16.40
N TYR A 106 7.49 1.80 17.15
CA TYR A 106 6.48 2.70 17.70
C TYR A 106 6.13 2.48 19.17
N SER A 107 6.60 1.42 19.84
CA SER A 107 6.18 1.10 21.23
C SER A 107 6.60 2.11 22.30
N ASP A 108 7.50 3.03 21.99
CA ASP A 108 7.94 4.12 22.87
C ASP A 108 7.19 5.44 22.67
N ARG A 109 6.28 5.49 21.71
CA ARG A 109 5.53 6.71 21.36
C ARG A 109 4.44 7.01 22.38
N ILE A 110 4.26 8.28 22.67
CA ILE A 110 3.22 8.83 23.56
C ILE A 110 2.57 10.06 22.90
N ASP A 111 1.34 10.34 23.27
CA ASP A 111 0.57 11.50 22.77
C ASP A 111 0.44 11.53 21.24
N CYS A 112 0.37 10.35 20.63
CA CYS A 112 0.25 10.18 19.18
C CYS A 112 -1.14 9.69 18.78
N LEU A 113 -1.49 9.91 17.52
CA LEU A 113 -2.60 9.22 16.86
C LEU A 113 -2.03 8.15 15.93
N PHE A 114 -2.44 6.91 16.15
CA PHE A 114 -2.15 5.78 15.27
C PHE A 114 -3.39 5.44 14.46
N TYR A 115 -3.24 5.40 13.14
CA TYR A 115 -4.22 4.78 12.25
C TYR A 115 -3.63 3.48 11.71
N CYS A 116 -4.23 2.36 12.12
CA CYS A 116 -3.76 1.02 11.82
C CYS A 116 -4.66 0.39 10.75
N ASP A 117 -4.15 0.29 9.52
CA ASP A 117 -4.78 -0.43 8.42
C ASP A 117 -4.11 -1.80 8.29
N ILE A 118 -4.59 -2.76 9.08
CA ILE A 118 -4.03 -4.11 9.15
C ILE A 118 -4.63 -5.02 8.06
N PRO A 119 -3.97 -6.15 7.72
CA PRO A 119 -4.57 -7.16 6.85
C PRO A 119 -5.89 -7.66 7.42
N TYR A 120 -7.00 -7.49 6.71
CA TYR A 120 -8.31 -7.90 7.19
C TYR A 120 -8.42 -9.42 7.31
N LYS A 121 -8.80 -9.93 8.49
CA LYS A 121 -8.71 -11.34 8.89
C LYS A 121 -9.39 -12.32 7.92
N ASN A 122 -10.54 -11.96 7.38
CA ASN A 122 -11.38 -12.83 6.55
C ASN A 122 -11.29 -12.48 5.05
N THR A 123 -10.20 -11.83 4.59
CA THR A 123 -10.01 -11.46 3.20
C THR A 123 -8.88 -12.25 2.54
N LYS A 124 -8.80 -12.17 1.21
CA LYS A 124 -7.69 -12.77 0.47
C LYS A 124 -6.38 -12.11 0.89
N GLN A 125 -5.56 -12.87 1.60
CA GLN A 125 -4.27 -12.40 2.08
C GLN A 125 -3.26 -12.26 0.93
N TYR A 126 -2.45 -11.19 0.97
CA TYR A 126 -1.26 -11.06 0.13
C TYR A 126 -0.13 -11.94 0.66
N GLY A 127 0.84 -12.27 -0.18
CA GLY A 127 1.97 -13.13 0.21
C GLY A 127 2.70 -12.64 1.48
N SER A 128 2.84 -11.33 1.66
CA SER A 128 3.48 -10.69 2.82
C SER A 128 2.62 -10.65 4.09
N SER A 129 1.31 -10.86 3.99
CA SER A 129 0.38 -10.76 5.12
C SER A 129 -0.20 -12.08 5.60
N LYS A 130 0.17 -13.21 4.96
CA LYS A 130 -0.35 -14.55 5.30
C LYS A 130 -0.10 -14.99 6.74
N ASN A 131 0.95 -14.49 7.36
CA ASN A 131 1.35 -14.85 8.71
C ASN A 131 1.21 -13.66 9.68
N PHE A 132 0.27 -12.73 9.41
CA PHE A 132 0.02 -11.62 10.31
C PHE A 132 -0.55 -12.15 11.63
N ASP A 133 0.11 -11.82 12.73
CA ASP A 133 -0.27 -12.22 14.08
C ASP A 133 -1.26 -11.20 14.65
N TYR A 134 -2.55 -11.51 14.55
CA TYR A 134 -3.63 -10.63 15.03
C TYR A 134 -3.64 -10.51 16.55
N ASP A 135 -3.34 -11.58 17.29
CA ASP A 135 -3.36 -11.55 18.75
C ASP A 135 -2.21 -10.67 19.27
N ARG A 136 -1.02 -10.80 18.69
CA ARG A 136 0.11 -9.90 18.95
C ARG A 136 -0.22 -8.45 18.64
N PHE A 137 -0.87 -8.19 17.50
CA PHE A 137 -1.27 -6.84 17.10
C PHE A 137 -2.27 -6.22 18.08
N TRP A 138 -3.34 -6.94 18.44
CA TRP A 138 -4.37 -6.42 19.34
C TRP A 138 -3.81 -6.16 20.76
N ASN A 139 -2.93 -7.02 21.27
CA ASN A 139 -2.23 -6.80 22.54
C ASN A 139 -1.33 -5.55 22.49
N TRP A 140 -0.66 -5.30 21.38
CA TRP A 140 0.11 -4.07 21.16
C TRP A 140 -0.80 -2.85 21.09
N ALA A 141 -1.89 -2.91 20.33
CA ALA A 141 -2.83 -1.81 20.17
C ALA A 141 -3.48 -1.40 21.51
N GLU A 142 -3.87 -2.39 22.35
CA GLU A 142 -4.38 -2.16 23.71
C GLU A 142 -3.35 -1.42 24.57
N LYS A 143 -2.12 -1.90 24.61
CA LYS A 143 -1.03 -1.27 25.36
C LYS A 143 -0.72 0.15 24.88
N MET A 144 -0.75 0.37 23.56
CA MET A 144 -0.53 1.70 22.97
C MET A 144 -1.68 2.66 23.30
N SER A 145 -2.91 2.16 23.44
CA SER A 145 -4.09 2.96 23.77
C SER A 145 -4.03 3.58 25.16
N GLU A 146 -3.19 3.07 26.07
CA GLU A 146 -2.97 3.68 27.41
C GLU A 146 -2.43 5.11 27.33
N LYS A 147 -1.71 5.47 26.28
CA LYS A 147 -1.01 6.76 26.15
C LYS A 147 -1.21 7.44 24.81
N ASN A 148 -2.00 6.85 23.91
CA ASN A 148 -2.20 7.30 22.56
C ASN A 148 -3.65 7.09 22.11
N ILE A 149 -4.04 7.74 21.03
CA ILE A 149 -5.27 7.41 20.31
C ILE A 149 -4.92 6.36 19.27
N VAL A 150 -5.53 5.18 19.37
CA VAL A 150 -5.29 4.07 18.42
C VAL A 150 -6.58 3.72 17.70
N LEU A 151 -6.61 3.99 16.41
CA LEU A 151 -7.72 3.71 15.50
C LEU A 151 -7.36 2.54 14.60
N VAL A 152 -8.21 1.51 14.59
CA VAL A 152 -7.94 0.29 13.79
C VAL A 152 -9.03 0.08 12.74
N SER A 153 -8.61 0.00 11.47
CA SER A 153 -9.47 -0.36 10.36
C SER A 153 -9.53 -1.89 10.22
N GLU A 154 -10.69 -2.50 10.50
CA GLU A 154 -10.93 -3.94 10.37
C GLU A 154 -12.46 -4.20 10.28
N HIS A 155 -12.85 -5.42 9.91
CA HIS A 155 -14.26 -5.82 9.89
C HIS A 155 -14.79 -6.16 11.28
N GLU A 156 -13.95 -6.72 12.15
CA GLU A 156 -14.25 -7.16 13.50
C GLU A 156 -13.11 -6.80 14.45
N ALA A 157 -13.42 -6.53 15.70
CA ALA A 157 -12.44 -6.24 16.75
C ALA A 157 -12.73 -7.10 17.99
N PRO A 158 -11.73 -7.32 18.87
CA PRO A 158 -11.92 -7.97 20.16
C PRO A 158 -12.89 -7.21 21.08
N SER A 159 -13.32 -7.89 22.16
CA SER A 159 -14.08 -7.26 23.23
C SER A 159 -13.31 -6.07 23.82
N GLY A 160 -14.02 -4.98 24.14
CA GLY A 160 -13.44 -3.73 24.62
C GLY A 160 -13.23 -2.68 23.52
N TYR A 161 -13.21 -3.07 22.26
CA TYR A 161 -13.14 -2.13 21.13
C TYR A 161 -14.55 -1.74 20.68
N GLU A 162 -14.78 -0.43 20.51
CA GLU A 162 -16.03 0.13 20.01
C GLU A 162 -15.88 0.54 18.56
N CYS A 163 -16.87 0.21 17.73
CA CYS A 163 -16.95 0.70 16.36
C CYS A 163 -17.40 2.17 16.38
N ILE A 164 -16.46 3.09 16.20
CA ILE A 164 -16.71 4.55 16.20
C ILE A 164 -17.16 5.09 14.85
N TRP A 165 -16.92 4.35 13.78
CA TRP A 165 -17.36 4.72 12.44
C TRP A 165 -17.52 3.48 11.57
N GLN A 166 -18.53 3.52 10.67
CA GLN A 166 -18.71 2.51 9.64
C GLN A 166 -19.34 3.08 8.38
N GLN A 167 -18.99 2.51 7.23
CA GLN A 167 -19.54 2.88 5.94
C GLN A 167 -19.70 1.68 5.01
N GLU A 168 -20.87 1.59 4.34
CA GLU A 168 -21.02 0.64 3.23
C GLU A 168 -20.20 1.12 2.01
N VAL A 169 -19.35 0.24 1.50
CA VAL A 169 -18.58 0.46 0.29
C VAL A 169 -18.92 -0.59 -0.76
N LYS A 170 -18.93 -0.19 -2.02
CA LYS A 170 -19.12 -1.13 -3.14
C LYS A 170 -17.75 -1.62 -3.60
N ARG A 171 -17.44 -2.88 -3.32
CA ARG A 171 -16.25 -3.53 -3.85
C ARG A 171 -16.56 -4.23 -5.17
N THR A 172 -15.73 -4.02 -6.18
CA THR A 172 -15.78 -4.78 -7.42
C THR A 172 -14.80 -5.95 -7.26
N ILE A 173 -15.33 -7.15 -7.03
CA ILE A 173 -14.50 -8.38 -6.89
C ILE A 173 -14.14 -8.93 -8.27
N ASP A 174 -15.01 -8.74 -9.26
CA ASP A 174 -14.87 -9.17 -10.65
C ASP A 174 -15.66 -8.20 -11.52
N ASN A 175 -15.32 -8.09 -12.81
CA ASN A 175 -15.97 -7.17 -13.75
C ASN A 175 -17.51 -7.25 -13.78
N ASN A 176 -18.09 -8.30 -13.18
CA ASN A 176 -19.54 -8.58 -13.18
C ASN A 176 -20.16 -8.71 -11.78
N LYS A 177 -19.41 -8.69 -10.67
CA LYS A 177 -19.97 -8.84 -9.32
C LYS A 177 -19.56 -7.69 -8.42
N ARG A 178 -20.52 -6.83 -8.09
CA ARG A 178 -20.39 -5.83 -7.02
C ARG A 178 -20.88 -6.46 -5.71
N VAL A 179 -19.98 -6.54 -4.73
CA VAL A 179 -20.32 -6.98 -3.38
C VAL A 179 -20.28 -5.77 -2.46
N LYS A 180 -21.29 -5.64 -1.61
CA LYS A 180 -21.27 -4.65 -0.53
C LYS A 180 -20.31 -5.14 0.54
N ALA A 181 -19.41 -4.30 0.96
CA ALA A 181 -18.58 -4.49 2.15
C ALA A 181 -18.84 -3.33 3.11
N VAL A 182 -18.64 -3.55 4.39
CA VAL A 182 -18.71 -2.49 5.40
C VAL A 182 -17.29 -2.26 5.90
N GLU A 183 -16.79 -1.06 5.68
CA GLU A 183 -15.55 -0.59 6.31
C GLU A 183 -15.90 -0.08 7.70
N LYS A 184 -15.09 -0.44 8.69
CA LYS A 184 -15.29 -0.04 10.08
C LYS A 184 -14.00 0.51 10.68
N LEU A 185 -14.15 1.38 11.67
CA LEU A 185 -13.05 1.93 12.46
C LEU A 185 -13.35 1.67 13.93
N PHE A 186 -12.39 1.08 14.59
CA PHE A 186 -12.49 0.71 15.99
C PHE A 186 -11.53 1.50 16.86
N GLU A 187 -11.93 1.80 18.07
CA GLU A 187 -11.15 2.40 19.16
C GLU A 187 -11.38 1.63 20.45
N LEU A 188 -10.33 1.41 21.25
CA LEU A 188 -10.46 0.85 22.59
C LEU A 188 -11.15 1.90 23.48
N ARG A 189 -12.24 1.53 24.13
CA ARG A 189 -12.88 2.35 25.14
C ARG A 189 -12.95 1.61 26.47
N GLU A 190 -12.63 2.35 27.53
CA GLU A 190 -12.81 1.90 28.93
C GLU A 190 -14.27 1.67 29.26
#